data_087ab37cf34ee456e565138859d1ae4c
#
_entry.id   087ab37cf34ee456e565138859d1ae4c
#
_cell.length_a   1.000
_cell.length_b   1.000
_cell.length_c   1.000
_cell.angle_alpha   90.00
_cell.angle_beta   90.00
_cell.angle_gamma   90.00
#
_symmetry.space_group_name_H-M   'P 1'
#
loop_
_entity.id
_entity.type
_entity.pdbx_description
1 polymer ?
#
loop_
_entity_poly.entity_id
_entity_poly.type
_entity_poly.pdbx_seq_one_letter_code
_entity_poly.pdbx_strand_id
1 'polypeptide(L)'
;MDTVKVFDTWVEVPGKRLHFDVMTADEHTAIRLANEHVASLGHPAVTVTAQECQFCHQEPLAMFPEEQQRAYRQAGGFIVSLSS
;
A
#
# COMPACT_ATOMS: atom_id res chain seq x y z
N MET A 1 -9.91 -19.19 -3.25
CA MET A 1 -10.31 -17.80 -3.19
C MET A 1 -9.14 -16.93 -2.82
N ASP A 2 -8.99 -15.83 -3.53
CA ASP A 2 -7.86 -14.94 -3.28
C ASP A 2 -8.14 -14.04 -2.09
N THR A 3 -7.13 -13.89 -1.26
CA THR A 3 -7.14 -12.90 -0.19
C THR A 3 -6.01 -11.91 -0.42
N VAL A 4 -6.19 -10.70 0.11
CA VAL A 4 -5.13 -9.71 0.11
C VAL A 4 -4.73 -9.44 1.55
N LYS A 5 -3.46 -9.17 1.75
CA LYS A 5 -2.94 -8.71 3.03
C LYS A 5 -3.01 -7.20 3.07
N VAL A 6 -3.45 -6.66 4.17
CA VAL A 6 -3.55 -5.22 4.38
C VAL A 6 -2.36 -4.77 5.19
N PHE A 7 -1.55 -3.87 4.62
CA PHE A 7 -0.38 -3.32 5.29
C PHE A 7 -0.66 -1.86 5.65
N ASP A 8 -0.81 -1.60 6.94
CA ASP A 8 -1.01 -0.25 7.45
C ASP A 8 0.30 0.52 7.36
N THR A 9 0.28 1.66 6.66
CA THR A 9 1.50 2.36 6.32
C THR A 9 1.46 3.81 6.78
N TRP A 10 2.46 4.20 7.57
CA TRP A 10 2.65 5.56 8.06
C TRP A 10 4.03 6.04 7.64
N VAL A 11 4.07 7.11 6.88
CA VAL A 11 5.33 7.64 6.33
C VAL A 11 5.45 9.12 6.65
N GLU A 12 6.55 9.51 7.26
CA GLU A 12 6.85 10.92 7.50
C GLU A 12 7.49 11.54 6.28
N VAL A 13 6.91 12.62 5.81
CA VAL A 13 7.46 13.41 4.71
C VAL A 13 7.57 14.85 5.20
N PRO A 14 8.33 15.70 4.50
CA PRO A 14 8.45 17.10 4.93
C PRO A 14 7.07 17.76 5.07
N GLY A 15 6.80 18.25 6.27
CA GLY A 15 5.60 19.02 6.56
C GLY A 15 4.35 18.21 6.93
N LYS A 16 4.39 16.88 6.83
CA LYS A 16 3.21 16.08 7.19
C LYS A 16 3.53 14.60 7.32
N ARG A 17 2.52 13.83 7.72
CA ARG A 17 2.59 12.38 7.76
C ARG A 17 1.55 11.80 6.80
N LEU A 18 1.97 10.83 6.00
CA LEU A 18 1.08 10.12 5.09
C LEU A 18 0.59 8.85 5.75
N HIS A 19 -0.70 8.57 5.59
CA HIS A 19 -1.31 7.34 6.10
C HIS A 19 -2.11 6.68 4.99
N PHE A 20 -1.75 5.45 4.65
CA PHE A 20 -2.45 4.70 3.62
C PHE A 20 -2.28 3.20 3.86
N ASP A 21 -3.17 2.41 3.28
CA ASP A 21 -3.08 0.96 3.32
C ASP A 21 -2.59 0.45 1.97
N VAL A 22 -1.69 -0.54 2.02
CA VAL A 22 -1.25 -1.26 0.82
C VAL A 22 -1.90 -2.63 0.86
N MET A 23 -2.68 -2.96 -0.16
CA MET A 23 -3.34 -4.25 -0.31
C MET A 23 -2.55 -5.09 -1.31
N THR A 24 -1.94 -6.17 -0.84
CA THR A 24 -1.08 -6.99 -1.68
C THR A 24 -0.94 -8.40 -1.11
N ALA A 25 -0.13 -9.23 -1.76
CA ALA A 25 0.05 -10.62 -1.36
C ALA A 25 1.17 -10.81 -0.34
N ASP A 26 2.20 -9.95 -0.34
CA ASP A 26 3.35 -10.13 0.53
C ASP A 26 4.00 -8.80 0.89
N GLU A 27 4.84 -8.86 1.94
CA GLU A 27 5.51 -7.67 2.48
C GLU A 27 6.44 -7.00 1.47
N HIS A 28 7.18 -7.81 0.72
CA HIS A 28 8.13 -7.27 -0.24
C HIS A 28 7.43 -6.39 -1.28
N THR A 29 6.32 -6.87 -1.81
CA THR A 29 5.52 -6.11 -2.76
C THR A 29 4.89 -4.89 -2.10
N ALA A 30 4.46 -5.03 -0.83
CA ALA A 30 3.89 -3.90 -0.10
C ALA A 30 4.89 -2.75 0.02
N ILE A 31 6.13 -3.06 0.36
CA ILE A 31 7.17 -2.05 0.49
C ILE A 31 7.46 -1.38 -0.85
N ARG A 32 7.51 -2.16 -1.93
CA ARG A 32 7.74 -1.62 -3.27
C ARG A 32 6.61 -0.66 -3.67
N LEU A 33 5.37 -1.08 -3.48
CA LEU A 33 4.22 -0.25 -3.83
C LEU A 33 4.15 1.00 -2.98
N ALA A 34 4.47 0.89 -1.68
CA ALA A 34 4.50 2.04 -0.79
C ALA A 34 5.54 3.07 -1.25
N ASN A 35 6.74 2.61 -1.62
CA ASN A 35 7.77 3.50 -2.11
C ASN A 35 7.35 4.19 -3.42
N GLU A 36 6.74 3.45 -4.33
CA GLU A 36 6.24 4.02 -5.58
C GLU A 36 5.16 5.07 -5.31
N HIS A 37 4.27 4.79 -4.38
CA HIS A 37 3.20 5.71 -4.03
C HIS A 37 3.75 7.01 -3.45
N VAL A 38 4.66 6.92 -2.50
CA VAL A 38 5.27 8.09 -1.86
C VAL A 38 6.03 8.93 -2.88
N ALA A 39 6.76 8.28 -3.80
CA ALA A 39 7.46 8.98 -4.87
C ALA A 39 6.47 9.70 -5.79
N SER A 40 5.34 9.08 -6.11
CA SER A 40 4.32 9.69 -6.97
C SER A 40 3.67 10.91 -6.34
N LEU A 41 3.73 11.02 -5.02
CA LEU A 41 3.20 12.18 -4.29
C LEU A 41 4.24 13.31 -4.15
N GLY A 42 5.40 13.16 -4.79
CA GLY A 42 6.41 14.20 -4.82
C GLY A 42 7.55 14.02 -3.82
N HIS A 43 7.69 12.82 -3.24
CA HIS A 43 8.71 12.55 -2.22
C HIS A 43 9.61 11.36 -2.60
N PRO A 44 10.31 11.42 -3.76
CA PRO A 44 11.12 10.27 -4.20
C PRO A 44 12.32 9.98 -3.34
N ALA A 45 12.75 10.95 -2.52
CA ALA A 45 13.90 10.76 -1.63
C ALA A 45 13.53 10.05 -0.32
N VAL A 46 12.23 9.92 -0.03
CA VAL A 46 11.78 9.24 1.19
C VAL A 46 11.73 7.74 0.94
N THR A 47 12.32 6.97 1.83
CA THR A 47 12.36 5.51 1.72
C THR A 47 11.40 4.89 2.73
N VAL A 48 10.52 4.02 2.25
CA VAL A 48 9.61 3.24 3.08
C VAL A 48 10.23 1.86 3.31
N THR A 49 10.23 1.42 4.56
CA THR A 49 10.75 0.10 4.93
C THR A 49 9.63 -0.70 5.62
N ALA A 50 9.96 -1.92 6.04
CA ALA A 50 9.00 -2.74 6.79
C ALA A 50 8.58 -2.08 8.10
N GLN A 51 9.37 -1.15 8.60
CA GLN A 51 9.08 -0.44 9.84
C GLN A 51 7.86 0.47 9.68
N GLU A 52 7.73 1.12 8.53
CA GLU A 52 6.59 2.00 8.23
C GLU A 52 5.40 1.25 7.66
N CYS A 53 5.62 0.09 7.06
CA CYS A 53 4.61 -0.65 6.30
C CYS A 53 4.36 -1.99 6.98
N GLN A 54 3.38 -2.05 7.88
CA GLN A 54 3.20 -3.19 8.77
C GLN A 54 1.91 -3.97 8.46
N PHE A 55 2.06 -5.29 8.45
CA PHE A 55 0.91 -6.18 8.24
C PHE A 55 -0.13 -5.98 9.33
N CYS A 56 -1.38 -5.83 8.92
CA CYS A 56 -2.51 -5.60 9.81
C CYS A 56 -3.46 -6.81 9.84
N HIS A 57 -4.02 -7.15 8.68
CA HIS A 57 -4.96 -8.27 8.58
C HIS A 57 -5.13 -8.68 7.12
N GLN A 58 -5.98 -9.68 6.87
CA GLN A 58 -6.29 -10.15 5.53
C GLN A 58 -7.75 -9.92 5.21
N GLU A 59 -8.04 -9.65 3.93
CA GLU A 59 -9.39 -9.46 3.44
C GLU A 59 -9.59 -10.25 2.14
N PRO A 60 -10.82 -10.71 1.85
CA PRO A 60 -11.10 -11.35 0.57
C PRO A 60 -10.97 -10.33 -0.57
N LEU A 61 -10.24 -10.70 -1.61
CA LEU A 61 -10.08 -9.80 -2.77
C LEU A 61 -11.44 -9.47 -3.39
N ALA A 62 -12.38 -10.40 -3.36
CA ALA A 62 -13.68 -10.22 -3.99
C ALA A 62 -14.53 -9.10 -3.37
N MET A 63 -14.21 -8.67 -2.14
CA MET A 63 -14.97 -7.59 -1.51
C MET A 63 -14.60 -6.19 -2.01
N PHE A 64 -13.53 -6.09 -2.78
CA PHE A 64 -13.10 -4.80 -3.32
C PHE A 64 -13.72 -4.54 -4.70
N PRO A 65 -13.86 -3.26 -5.10
CA PRO A 65 -14.36 -2.94 -6.44
C PRO A 65 -13.52 -3.57 -7.54
N GLU A 66 -14.14 -3.84 -8.66
CA GLU A 66 -13.49 -4.52 -9.78
C GLU A 66 -12.22 -3.80 -10.24
N GLU A 67 -12.21 -2.49 -10.21
CA GLU A 67 -11.05 -1.70 -10.59
C GLU A 67 -9.85 -2.03 -9.71
N GLN A 68 -10.07 -2.18 -8.40
CA GLN A 68 -9.00 -2.52 -7.48
C GLN A 68 -8.57 -3.98 -7.63
N GLN A 69 -9.51 -4.87 -7.90
CA GLN A 69 -9.16 -6.26 -8.17
C GLN A 69 -8.29 -6.37 -9.42
N ARG A 70 -8.57 -5.56 -10.44
CA ARG A 70 -7.77 -5.52 -11.65
C ARG A 70 -6.37 -5.00 -11.37
N ALA A 71 -6.25 -3.96 -10.56
CA ALA A 71 -4.95 -3.42 -10.16
C ALA A 71 -4.11 -4.48 -9.42
N TYR A 72 -4.76 -5.26 -8.56
CA TYR A 72 -4.07 -6.34 -7.85
C TYR A 72 -3.51 -7.36 -8.83
N ARG A 73 -4.30 -7.75 -9.84
CA ARG A 73 -3.83 -8.73 -10.83
C ARG A 73 -2.73 -8.20 -11.72
N GLN A 74 -2.73 -6.91 -12.02
CA GLN A 74 -1.77 -6.29 -12.93
C GLN A 74 -0.48 -5.87 -12.25
N ALA A 75 -0.58 -5.28 -11.06
CA ALA A 75 0.56 -4.69 -10.37
C ALA A 75 0.96 -5.40 -9.10
N GLY A 76 0.19 -6.40 -8.67
CA GLY A 76 0.46 -7.12 -7.44
C GLY A 76 -0.18 -6.52 -6.22
N GLY A 77 -0.90 -5.41 -6.36
CA GLY A 77 -1.56 -4.77 -5.25
C GLY A 77 -2.10 -3.40 -5.61
N PHE A 78 -2.66 -2.72 -4.61
CA PHE A 78 -3.20 -1.38 -4.80
C PHE A 78 -3.14 -0.61 -3.48
N ILE A 79 -3.27 0.70 -3.56
CA ILE A 79 -3.19 1.61 -2.42
C ILE A 79 -4.58 2.15 -2.10
N VAL A 80 -4.91 2.19 -0.80
CA VAL A 80 -6.11 2.90 -0.32
C VAL A 80 -5.63 4.03 0.55
N SER A 81 -5.86 5.26 0.10
CA SER A 81 -5.41 6.45 0.81
C SER A 81 -6.36 6.75 1.96
N LEU A 82 -5.83 6.89 3.17
CA LEU A 82 -6.61 7.13 4.39
C LEU A 82 -6.53 8.58 4.84
N SER A 83 -5.44 9.25 4.51
CA SER A 83 -5.28 10.67 4.77
C SER A 83 -4.28 11.26 3.78
N SER A 84 -4.45 12.48 3.49
CA SER A 84 -3.57 13.19 2.58
C SER A 84 -2.67 14.15 3.32
#